data_b9b7bf70e1bf0d3e9c3716816bed607e
#
_entry.id   b9b7bf70e1bf0d3e9c3716816bed607e
#
_cell.length_a   1.000
_cell.length_b   1.000
_cell.length_c   1.000
_cell.angle_alpha   90.00
_cell.angle_beta   90.00
_cell.angle_gamma   90.00
#
_symmetry.space_group_name_H-M   'P 1'
#
loop_
_entity.id
_entity.type
_entity.pdbx_description
1 polymer ?
#
loop_
_entity_poly.entity_id
_entity_poly.type
_entity_poly.pdbx_seq_one_letter_code
_entity_poly.pdbx_strand_id
1 'polypeptide(L)'
;AINIKGIETTARVDMFFFVVEIGIVLIIVIGGLKYVLGGGGAGELTMTPIYQADKVNLTFIATACTIAALNFTGFDGISTLAEEVSEPEKNVGRAILIALVVIGTVFFLQTYIVCLIEPDYNKFNASTALFDACAVAIGDWFRIVLLVVNILAVGIANTLNAQAACSRVLFSMGRDRLLPGALAKVHPKFRTPYVAILLIVSLACTIIFTDEQLTKLVNFGAISSFMMLNLAVIWFFFVKEQRRSGMDLVNYLVYPLAGTLILLYVWSGFDHLTQ
;
A
#
# COMPACT_ATOMS: atom_id res chain seq x y z
N ALA A 1 -14.21 -14.82 9.48
CA ALA A 1 -14.71 -14.92 10.85
C ALA A 1 -14.41 -13.65 11.67
N ILE A 2 -13.18 -13.12 11.65
CA ILE A 2 -12.77 -11.93 12.45
C ILE A 2 -13.56 -10.69 12.02
N ASN A 3 -13.57 -10.34 10.74
CA ASN A 3 -14.30 -9.18 10.21
C ASN A 3 -15.82 -9.21 10.45
N ILE A 4 -16.40 -10.40 10.63
CA ILE A 4 -17.83 -10.53 10.99
C ILE A 4 -18.06 -10.13 12.46
N LYS A 5 -17.08 -10.34 13.35
CA LYS A 5 -17.18 -10.00 14.78
C LYS A 5 -17.11 -8.49 15.08
N GLY A 6 -16.71 -7.69 14.12
CA GLY A 6 -16.68 -6.23 14.24
C GLY A 6 -15.27 -5.62 14.17
N ILE A 7 -15.24 -4.30 13.98
CA ILE A 7 -14.03 -3.52 13.73
C ILE A 7 -13.06 -3.52 14.92
N GLU A 8 -13.56 -3.51 16.17
CA GLU A 8 -12.69 -3.50 17.35
C GLU A 8 -11.77 -4.74 17.41
N THR A 9 -12.31 -5.91 17.03
CA THR A 9 -11.52 -7.15 17.01
C THR A 9 -10.46 -7.10 15.90
N THR A 10 -10.82 -6.61 14.73
CA THR A 10 -9.90 -6.42 13.61
C THR A 10 -8.80 -5.44 13.99
N ALA A 11 -9.16 -4.28 14.53
CA ALA A 11 -8.19 -3.24 14.92
C ALA A 11 -7.18 -3.72 15.98
N ARG A 12 -7.60 -4.58 16.95
CA ARG A 12 -6.67 -5.15 17.92
C ARG A 12 -5.67 -6.12 17.28
N VAL A 13 -6.14 -6.94 16.35
CA VAL A 13 -5.26 -7.86 15.60
C VAL A 13 -4.28 -7.08 14.74
N ASP A 14 -4.75 -6.06 14.04
CA ASP A 14 -3.92 -5.23 13.19
C ASP A 14 -2.87 -4.44 14.00
N MET A 15 -3.25 -3.89 15.15
CA MET A 15 -2.32 -3.20 16.04
C MET A 15 -1.22 -4.14 16.56
N PHE A 16 -1.56 -5.38 16.88
CA PHE A 16 -0.56 -6.38 17.29
C PHE A 16 0.44 -6.63 16.15
N PHE A 17 -0.02 -6.90 14.94
CA PHE A 17 0.87 -7.14 13.79
C PHE A 17 1.68 -5.89 13.45
N PHE A 18 1.08 -4.70 13.49
CA PHE A 18 1.79 -3.44 13.28
C PHE A 18 2.98 -3.25 14.22
N VAL A 19 2.79 -3.52 15.53
CA VAL A 19 3.88 -3.43 16.51
C VAL A 19 4.98 -4.46 16.21
N VAL A 20 4.60 -5.69 15.85
CA VAL A 20 5.55 -6.73 15.47
C VAL A 20 6.34 -6.33 14.20
N GLU A 21 5.67 -5.81 13.17
CA GLU A 21 6.30 -5.35 11.92
C GLU A 21 7.28 -4.20 12.17
N ILE A 22 6.89 -3.20 12.94
CA ILE A 22 7.82 -2.10 13.31
C ILE A 22 9.02 -2.64 14.08
N GLY A 23 8.82 -3.60 14.98
CA GLY A 23 9.92 -4.28 15.70
C GLY A 23 10.88 -4.98 14.73
N ILE A 24 10.35 -5.69 13.75
CA ILE A 24 11.16 -6.35 12.70
C ILE A 24 11.94 -5.32 11.88
N VAL A 25 11.30 -4.24 11.44
CA VAL A 25 11.98 -3.18 10.68
C VAL A 25 13.11 -2.55 11.49
N LEU A 26 12.91 -2.30 12.78
CA LEU A 26 13.96 -1.79 13.66
C LEU A 26 15.14 -2.77 13.77
N ILE A 27 14.87 -4.06 13.87
CA ILE A 27 15.93 -5.09 13.89
C ILE A 27 16.70 -5.10 12.56
N ILE A 28 16.02 -5.00 11.43
CA ILE A 28 16.66 -4.92 10.10
C ILE A 28 17.56 -3.69 10.00
N VAL A 29 17.06 -2.53 10.40
CA VAL A 29 17.82 -1.28 10.34
C VAL A 29 19.02 -1.32 11.27
N ILE A 30 18.86 -1.72 12.52
CA ILE A 30 19.95 -1.76 13.51
C ILE A 30 20.96 -2.86 13.14
N GLY A 31 20.48 -4.06 12.79
CA GLY A 31 21.35 -5.19 12.41
C GLY A 31 22.11 -4.90 11.10
N GLY A 32 21.42 -4.35 10.10
CA GLY A 32 22.05 -3.97 8.83
C GLY A 32 23.08 -2.85 9.01
N LEU A 33 22.76 -1.80 9.78
CA LEU A 33 23.73 -0.75 10.11
C LEU A 33 24.96 -1.29 10.83
N LYS A 34 24.77 -2.16 11.82
CA LYS A 34 25.86 -2.81 12.54
C LYS A 34 26.77 -3.63 11.60
N TYR A 35 26.17 -4.38 10.67
CA TYR A 35 26.89 -5.17 9.67
C TYR A 35 27.70 -4.28 8.74
N VAL A 36 27.10 -3.22 8.16
CA VAL A 36 27.74 -2.31 7.22
C VAL A 36 28.87 -1.53 7.89
N LEU A 37 28.61 -0.93 9.07
CA LEU A 37 29.64 -0.19 9.82
C LEU A 37 30.73 -1.09 10.39
N GLY A 38 30.49 -2.41 10.47
CA GLY A 38 31.50 -3.42 10.79
C GLY A 38 32.38 -3.83 9.60
N GLY A 39 32.24 -3.16 8.45
CA GLY A 39 33.02 -3.43 7.22
C GLY A 39 32.38 -4.47 6.29
N GLY A 40 31.15 -4.88 6.53
CA GLY A 40 30.39 -5.75 5.63
C GLY A 40 29.67 -4.96 4.52
N GLY A 41 29.32 -5.63 3.44
CA GLY A 41 28.60 -5.00 2.32
C GLY A 41 29.35 -3.82 1.71
N ALA A 42 28.72 -2.65 1.71
CA ALA A 42 29.35 -1.41 1.24
C ALA A 42 30.47 -0.89 2.16
N GLY A 43 30.54 -1.36 3.41
CA GLY A 43 31.53 -0.95 4.40
C GLY A 43 31.35 0.43 5.00
N GLU A 44 30.52 1.26 4.39
CA GLU A 44 30.21 2.64 4.81
C GLU A 44 28.83 3.07 4.34
N LEU A 45 28.33 4.17 4.89
CA LEU A 45 27.08 4.79 4.43
C LEU A 45 27.33 5.59 3.16
N THR A 46 26.95 5.06 2.02
CA THR A 46 27.11 5.71 0.70
C THR A 46 25.79 6.22 0.15
N MET A 47 25.87 7.19 -0.79
CA MET A 47 24.71 7.68 -1.52
C MET A 47 24.42 6.86 -2.79
N THR A 48 25.24 5.88 -3.10
CA THR A 48 25.11 5.03 -4.29
C THR A 48 23.75 4.35 -4.42
N PRO A 49 23.12 3.82 -3.34
CA PRO A 49 21.78 3.25 -3.43
C PRO A 49 20.68 4.27 -3.76
N ILE A 50 20.90 5.55 -3.47
CA ILE A 50 19.91 6.60 -3.65
C ILE A 50 20.00 7.19 -5.06
N TYR A 51 21.22 7.40 -5.58
CA TYR A 51 21.41 8.05 -6.86
C TYR A 51 22.66 7.57 -7.60
N GLN A 52 22.48 7.15 -8.85
CA GLN A 52 23.53 6.79 -9.81
C GLN A 52 23.23 7.51 -11.12
N ALA A 53 24.02 8.58 -11.43
CA ALA A 53 23.76 9.46 -12.56
C ALA A 53 23.74 8.77 -13.93
N ASP A 54 24.53 7.71 -14.08
CA ASP A 54 24.68 6.92 -15.30
C ASP A 54 23.50 5.94 -15.57
N LYS A 55 22.74 5.62 -14.54
CA LYS A 55 21.65 4.61 -14.61
C LYS A 55 20.25 5.21 -14.56
N VAL A 56 20.10 6.41 -13.99
CA VAL A 56 18.79 7.04 -13.80
C VAL A 56 18.36 7.75 -15.08
N ASN A 57 17.24 7.30 -15.65
CA ASN A 57 16.55 7.97 -16.75
C ASN A 57 15.03 7.98 -16.50
N LEU A 58 14.28 8.77 -17.28
CA LEU A 58 12.84 8.92 -17.08
C LEU A 58 12.08 7.60 -17.20
N THR A 59 12.44 6.72 -18.14
CA THR A 59 11.80 5.42 -18.30
C THR A 59 12.03 4.53 -17.08
N PHE A 60 13.27 4.49 -16.57
CA PHE A 60 13.61 3.75 -15.36
C PHE A 60 12.80 4.25 -14.15
N ILE A 61 12.70 5.58 -13.99
CA ILE A 61 11.89 6.18 -12.91
C ILE A 61 10.42 5.78 -13.06
N ALA A 62 9.83 5.86 -14.27
CA ALA A 62 8.43 5.48 -14.48
C ALA A 62 8.18 4.01 -14.12
N THR A 63 9.05 3.10 -14.55
CA THR A 63 8.95 1.66 -14.23
C THR A 63 9.10 1.41 -12.73
N ALA A 64 10.09 2.03 -12.09
CA ALA A 64 10.29 1.92 -10.64
C ALA A 64 9.10 2.46 -9.84
N CYS A 65 8.51 3.60 -10.27
CA CYS A 65 7.30 4.16 -9.67
C CYS A 65 6.09 3.24 -9.82
N THR A 66 5.97 2.52 -10.95
CA THR A 66 4.88 1.56 -11.15
C THR A 66 4.97 0.40 -10.15
N ILE A 67 6.18 -0.12 -9.89
CA ILE A 67 6.41 -1.16 -8.89
C ILE A 67 6.18 -0.60 -7.47
N ALA A 68 6.70 0.61 -7.19
CA ALA A 68 6.54 1.26 -5.91
C ALA A 68 5.06 1.55 -5.59
N ALA A 69 4.25 1.95 -6.58
CA ALA A 69 2.83 2.25 -6.40
C ALA A 69 2.06 1.08 -5.77
N LEU A 70 2.40 -0.18 -6.13
CA LEU A 70 1.80 -1.36 -5.52
C LEU A 70 2.05 -1.42 -4.00
N ASN A 71 3.28 -1.10 -3.57
CA ASN A 71 3.66 -1.15 -2.16
C ASN A 71 2.93 -0.08 -1.32
N PHE A 72 2.48 1.00 -1.94
CA PHE A 72 1.68 2.04 -1.29
C PHE A 72 0.17 1.79 -1.37
N THR A 73 -0.29 0.81 -2.16
CA THR A 73 -1.73 0.51 -2.29
C THR A 73 -2.30 0.05 -0.94
N GLY A 74 -3.47 0.60 -0.57
CA GLY A 74 -4.16 0.29 0.69
C GLY A 74 -4.27 1.49 1.66
N PHE A 75 -3.49 2.57 1.47
CA PHE A 75 -3.65 3.79 2.27
C PHE A 75 -5.05 4.41 2.14
N ASP A 76 -5.67 4.22 1.00
CA ASP A 76 -7.04 4.64 0.68
C ASP A 76 -8.09 3.89 1.51
N GLY A 77 -7.78 2.70 2.02
CA GLY A 77 -8.62 1.97 2.95
C GLY A 77 -9.00 2.76 4.21
N ILE A 78 -8.16 3.72 4.64
CA ILE A 78 -8.47 4.64 5.74
C ILE A 78 -9.73 5.45 5.44
N SER A 79 -9.95 5.84 4.18
CA SER A 79 -11.13 6.61 3.77
C SER A 79 -12.44 5.83 3.96
N THR A 80 -12.40 4.50 3.88
CA THR A 80 -13.58 3.63 4.09
C THR A 80 -14.05 3.61 5.54
N LEU A 81 -13.23 4.10 6.47
CA LEU A 81 -13.53 4.22 7.89
C LEU A 81 -14.11 5.60 8.25
N ALA A 82 -14.32 6.49 7.29
CA ALA A 82 -14.76 7.87 7.53
C ALA A 82 -16.07 7.95 8.36
N GLU A 83 -16.99 7.01 8.18
CA GLU A 83 -18.25 6.95 8.95
C GLU A 83 -18.05 6.52 10.42
N GLU A 84 -16.88 6.00 10.78
CA GLU A 84 -16.55 5.50 12.11
C GLU A 84 -15.60 6.43 12.90
N VAL A 85 -15.17 7.54 12.27
CA VAL A 85 -14.18 8.48 12.83
C VAL A 85 -14.87 9.79 13.24
N SER A 86 -14.45 10.33 14.38
CA SER A 86 -14.87 11.68 14.79
C SER A 86 -14.20 12.74 13.91
N GLU A 87 -14.95 13.79 13.51
CA GLU A 87 -14.51 14.84 12.61
C GLU A 87 -13.83 14.32 11.33
N PRO A 88 -14.54 13.50 10.51
CA PRO A 88 -13.94 12.82 9.38
C PRO A 88 -13.29 13.77 8.37
N GLU A 89 -13.86 14.94 8.15
CA GLU A 89 -13.35 15.96 7.22
C GLU A 89 -11.92 16.41 7.52
N LYS A 90 -11.52 16.36 8.81
CA LYS A 90 -10.18 16.76 9.24
C LYS A 90 -9.26 15.55 9.47
N ASN A 91 -9.81 14.52 10.14
CA ASN A 91 -8.99 13.44 10.67
C ASN A 91 -8.64 12.39 9.61
N VAL A 92 -9.52 12.08 8.66
CA VAL A 92 -9.26 11.09 7.61
C VAL A 92 -8.10 11.54 6.71
N GLY A 93 -8.14 12.78 6.20
CA GLY A 93 -7.06 13.31 5.36
C GLY A 93 -5.71 13.35 6.08
N ARG A 94 -5.70 13.76 7.36
CA ARG A 94 -4.48 13.77 8.18
C ARG A 94 -3.93 12.36 8.40
N ALA A 95 -4.81 11.40 8.72
CA ALA A 95 -4.42 10.01 8.92
C ALA A 95 -3.79 9.41 7.65
N ILE A 96 -4.36 9.66 6.47
CA ILE A 96 -3.82 9.24 5.19
C ILE A 96 -2.42 9.83 4.96
N LEU A 97 -2.25 11.14 5.16
CA LEU A 97 -0.95 11.78 4.97
C LEU A 97 0.11 11.26 5.94
N ILE A 98 -0.24 11.10 7.23
CA ILE A 98 0.67 10.52 8.22
C ILE A 98 1.04 9.09 7.85
N ALA A 99 0.07 8.27 7.47
CA ALA A 99 0.32 6.90 7.04
C ALA A 99 1.28 6.84 5.85
N LEU A 100 1.07 7.67 4.81
CA LEU A 100 1.96 7.73 3.64
C LEU A 100 3.39 8.14 4.01
N VAL A 101 3.56 9.13 4.88
CA VAL A 101 4.90 9.58 5.32
C VAL A 101 5.59 8.47 6.14
N VAL A 102 4.89 7.85 7.07
CA VAL A 102 5.43 6.76 7.90
C VAL A 102 5.82 5.56 7.04
N ILE A 103 4.92 5.08 6.19
CA ILE A 103 5.17 3.94 5.30
C ILE A 103 6.31 4.26 4.33
N GLY A 104 6.31 5.44 3.71
CA GLY A 104 7.38 5.87 2.81
C GLY A 104 8.74 5.92 3.49
N THR A 105 8.80 6.41 4.73
CA THR A 105 10.03 6.43 5.53
C THR A 105 10.51 5.01 5.83
N VAL A 106 9.61 4.13 6.24
CA VAL A 106 9.93 2.72 6.54
C VAL A 106 10.47 2.01 5.29
N PHE A 107 9.80 2.13 4.16
CA PHE A 107 10.23 1.52 2.90
C PHE A 107 11.57 2.07 2.43
N PHE A 108 11.76 3.39 2.53
CA PHE A 108 13.03 4.02 2.17
C PHE A 108 14.18 3.50 3.02
N LEU A 109 14.03 3.49 4.34
CA LEU A 109 15.05 3.01 5.27
C LEU A 109 15.37 1.54 5.04
N GLN A 110 14.35 0.69 4.91
CA GLN A 110 14.51 -0.74 4.69
C GLN A 110 15.25 -1.03 3.37
N THR A 111 14.82 -0.39 2.27
CA THR A 111 15.44 -0.58 0.95
C THR A 111 16.87 -0.06 0.95
N TYR A 112 17.11 1.10 1.53
CA TYR A 112 18.45 1.68 1.63
C TYR A 112 19.42 0.76 2.37
N ILE A 113 19.01 0.22 3.52
CA ILE A 113 19.83 -0.72 4.30
C ILE A 113 20.10 -2.01 3.52
N VAL A 114 19.10 -2.58 2.85
CA VAL A 114 19.27 -3.79 2.03
C VAL A 114 20.28 -3.56 0.91
N CYS A 115 20.22 -2.43 0.23
CA CYS A 115 21.18 -2.07 -0.81
C CYS A 115 22.60 -1.79 -0.29
N LEU A 116 22.75 -1.38 0.98
CA LEU A 116 24.06 -1.28 1.62
C LEU A 116 24.64 -2.63 2.02
N ILE A 117 23.78 -3.58 2.41
CA ILE A 117 24.21 -4.95 2.75
C ILE A 117 24.75 -5.70 1.52
N GLU A 118 24.06 -5.59 0.39
CA GLU A 118 24.51 -6.15 -0.89
C GLU A 118 24.49 -5.06 -1.98
N PRO A 119 25.62 -4.43 -2.26
CA PRO A 119 25.72 -3.38 -3.27
C PRO A 119 25.60 -3.86 -4.71
N ASP A 120 25.81 -5.14 -4.97
CA ASP A 120 25.68 -5.73 -6.31
C ASP A 120 24.25 -6.27 -6.52
N TYR A 121 23.41 -5.44 -7.12
CA TYR A 121 22.00 -5.78 -7.40
C TYR A 121 21.82 -7.01 -8.31
N ASN A 122 22.83 -7.43 -9.07
CA ASN A 122 22.74 -8.63 -9.91
C ASN A 122 22.74 -9.92 -9.08
N LYS A 123 23.16 -9.87 -7.82
CA LYS A 123 23.11 -11.01 -6.91
C LYS A 123 21.76 -11.18 -6.24
N PHE A 124 20.90 -10.17 -6.31
CA PHE A 124 19.57 -10.27 -5.74
C PHE A 124 18.65 -11.15 -6.57
N ASN A 125 17.99 -12.08 -5.91
CA ASN A 125 16.77 -12.68 -6.43
C ASN A 125 15.61 -11.74 -6.07
N ALA A 126 14.85 -11.29 -7.07
CA ALA A 126 13.76 -10.33 -6.89
C ALA A 126 12.74 -10.76 -5.81
N SER A 127 12.52 -12.08 -5.65
CA SER A 127 11.56 -12.61 -4.68
C SER A 127 12.11 -12.77 -3.27
N THR A 128 13.44 -12.83 -3.08
CA THR A 128 14.06 -13.18 -1.79
C THR A 128 15.08 -12.17 -1.29
N ALA A 129 15.35 -11.10 -2.04
CA ALA A 129 16.39 -10.11 -1.75
C ALA A 129 16.44 -9.63 -0.29
N LEU A 130 15.28 -9.26 0.27
CA LEU A 130 15.18 -8.82 1.67
C LEU A 130 15.59 -9.92 2.65
N PHE A 131 15.10 -11.15 2.42
CA PHE A 131 15.36 -12.28 3.30
C PHE A 131 16.84 -12.70 3.24
N ASP A 132 17.43 -12.69 2.06
CA ASP A 132 18.83 -13.05 1.83
C ASP A 132 19.77 -11.99 2.42
N ALA A 133 19.48 -10.70 2.24
CA ALA A 133 20.23 -9.62 2.89
C ALA A 133 20.17 -9.72 4.42
N CYS A 134 18.98 -10.01 4.97
CA CYS A 134 18.85 -10.21 6.42
C CYS A 134 19.61 -11.44 6.93
N ALA A 135 19.65 -12.54 6.16
CA ALA A 135 20.45 -13.71 6.51
C ALA A 135 21.95 -13.38 6.58
N VAL A 136 22.45 -12.60 5.62
CA VAL A 136 23.86 -12.16 5.57
C VAL A 136 24.19 -11.22 6.75
N ALA A 137 23.34 -10.24 7.03
CA ALA A 137 23.64 -9.18 8.02
C ALA A 137 23.38 -9.61 9.46
N ILE A 138 22.38 -10.46 9.71
CA ILE A 138 21.90 -10.79 11.06
C ILE A 138 22.05 -12.29 11.35
N GLY A 139 21.82 -13.13 10.33
CA GLY A 139 21.93 -14.57 10.40
C GLY A 139 20.68 -15.32 9.94
N ASP A 140 20.85 -16.60 9.61
CA ASP A 140 19.77 -17.45 9.06
C ASP A 140 18.58 -17.60 10.00
N TRP A 141 18.79 -17.55 11.30
CA TRP A 141 17.70 -17.60 12.27
C TRP A 141 16.70 -16.43 12.08
N PHE A 142 17.21 -15.23 11.78
CA PHE A 142 16.37 -14.06 11.57
C PHE A 142 15.62 -14.15 10.24
N ARG A 143 16.22 -14.73 9.21
CA ARG A 143 15.54 -15.04 7.94
C ARG A 143 14.28 -15.88 8.18
N ILE A 144 14.35 -16.90 9.05
CA ILE A 144 13.19 -17.73 9.40
C ILE A 144 12.13 -16.93 10.14
N VAL A 145 12.54 -16.12 11.13
CA VAL A 145 11.62 -15.24 11.87
C VAL A 145 10.91 -14.26 10.91
N LEU A 146 11.66 -13.64 10.02
CA LEU A 146 11.14 -12.70 9.02
C LEU A 146 10.13 -13.38 8.07
N LEU A 147 10.42 -14.60 7.60
CA LEU A 147 9.50 -15.38 6.77
C LEU A 147 8.19 -15.69 7.51
N VAL A 148 8.28 -16.15 8.75
CA VAL A 148 7.10 -16.49 9.55
C VAL A 148 6.25 -15.24 9.82
N VAL A 149 6.87 -14.13 10.21
CA VAL A 149 6.15 -12.88 10.47
C VAL A 149 5.52 -12.36 9.18
N ASN A 150 6.23 -12.40 8.05
CA ASN A 150 5.69 -11.97 6.76
C ASN A 150 4.45 -12.79 6.36
N ILE A 151 4.50 -14.13 6.47
CA ILE A 151 3.36 -15.00 6.17
C ILE A 151 2.16 -14.67 7.08
N LEU A 152 2.39 -14.46 8.36
CA LEU A 152 1.32 -14.15 9.31
C LEU A 152 0.76 -12.74 9.11
N ALA A 153 1.62 -11.73 8.96
CA ALA A 153 1.20 -10.34 8.81
C ALA A 153 0.51 -10.11 7.46
N VAL A 154 1.13 -10.52 6.34
CA VAL A 154 0.53 -10.38 5.01
C VAL A 154 -0.68 -11.30 4.86
N GLY A 155 -0.58 -12.56 5.29
CA GLY A 155 -1.67 -13.53 5.15
C GLY A 155 -2.89 -13.22 6.02
N ILE A 156 -2.71 -12.67 7.22
CA ILE A 156 -3.81 -12.39 8.16
C ILE A 156 -4.20 -10.91 8.14
N ALA A 157 -3.29 -10.00 8.52
CA ALA A 157 -3.64 -8.59 8.72
C ALA A 157 -4.02 -7.92 7.40
N ASN A 158 -3.20 -8.05 6.35
CA ASN A 158 -3.48 -7.45 5.06
C ASN A 158 -4.79 -7.98 4.43
N THR A 159 -5.01 -9.31 4.50
CA THR A 159 -6.26 -9.91 4.03
C THR A 159 -7.49 -9.43 4.82
N LEU A 160 -7.36 -9.25 6.13
CA LEU A 160 -8.46 -8.72 6.96
C LEU A 160 -8.80 -7.28 6.56
N ASN A 161 -7.78 -6.43 6.37
CA ASN A 161 -7.95 -5.03 6.00
C ASN A 161 -8.54 -4.88 4.60
N ALA A 162 -8.00 -5.59 3.60
CA ALA A 162 -8.53 -5.58 2.25
C ALA A 162 -9.98 -6.04 2.19
N GLN A 163 -10.32 -7.13 2.88
CA GLN A 163 -11.70 -7.61 2.98
C GLN A 163 -12.62 -6.60 3.67
N ALA A 164 -12.17 -5.96 4.75
CA ALA A 164 -12.94 -4.96 5.47
C ALA A 164 -13.22 -3.74 4.58
N ALA A 165 -12.23 -3.19 3.90
CA ALA A 165 -12.37 -2.07 2.99
C ALA A 165 -13.32 -2.39 1.83
N CYS A 166 -13.09 -3.48 1.09
CA CYS A 166 -13.95 -3.88 -0.02
C CYS A 166 -15.40 -4.14 0.41
N SER A 167 -15.61 -4.77 1.57
CA SER A 167 -16.98 -5.06 2.04
C SER A 167 -17.74 -3.79 2.39
N ARG A 168 -17.09 -2.74 2.88
CA ARG A 168 -17.71 -1.43 3.15
C ARG A 168 -18.08 -0.71 1.87
N VAL A 169 -17.20 -0.72 0.87
CA VAL A 169 -17.49 -0.15 -0.45
C VAL A 169 -18.71 -0.84 -1.08
N LEU A 170 -18.74 -2.17 -1.09
CA LEU A 170 -19.89 -2.93 -1.62
C LEU A 170 -21.17 -2.68 -0.82
N PHE A 171 -21.07 -2.52 0.49
CA PHE A 171 -22.20 -2.18 1.35
C PHE A 171 -22.76 -0.80 1.02
N SER A 172 -21.91 0.24 0.90
CA SER A 172 -22.36 1.60 0.55
C SER A 172 -22.99 1.64 -0.84
N MET A 173 -22.39 0.99 -1.83
CA MET A 173 -22.98 0.88 -3.18
C MET A 173 -24.33 0.15 -3.17
N GLY A 174 -24.49 -0.88 -2.34
CA GLY A 174 -25.78 -1.58 -2.16
C GLY A 174 -26.82 -0.70 -1.47
N ARG A 175 -26.42 0.08 -0.45
CA ARG A 175 -27.27 1.07 0.24
C ARG A 175 -27.75 2.17 -0.71
N ASP A 176 -26.84 2.67 -1.53
CA ASP A 176 -27.12 3.75 -2.49
C ASP A 176 -27.81 3.25 -3.79
N ARG A 177 -28.21 1.96 -3.82
CA ARG A 177 -28.90 1.31 -4.95
C ARG A 177 -28.11 1.27 -6.27
N LEU A 178 -26.80 1.41 -6.21
CA LEU A 178 -25.89 1.22 -7.35
C LEU A 178 -25.62 -0.26 -7.63
N LEU A 179 -25.74 -1.10 -6.59
CA LEU A 179 -25.65 -2.56 -6.63
C LEU A 179 -26.87 -3.21 -5.96
N PRO A 180 -27.08 -4.54 -6.14
CA PRO A 180 -28.20 -5.24 -5.52
C PRO A 180 -28.27 -4.97 -4.01
N GLY A 181 -29.45 -4.60 -3.50
CA GLY A 181 -29.68 -4.25 -2.10
C GLY A 181 -29.40 -5.37 -1.09
N ALA A 182 -29.21 -6.61 -1.56
CA ALA A 182 -28.73 -7.71 -0.73
C ALA A 182 -27.38 -7.43 -0.07
N LEU A 183 -26.50 -6.65 -0.74
CA LEU A 183 -25.19 -6.26 -0.24
C LEU A 183 -25.27 -5.27 0.93
N ALA A 184 -26.39 -4.55 1.06
CA ALA A 184 -26.65 -3.64 2.17
C ALA A 184 -27.18 -4.34 3.43
N LYS A 185 -27.26 -5.70 3.45
CA LYS A 185 -27.70 -6.42 4.63
C LYS A 185 -26.63 -6.46 5.71
N VAL A 186 -27.03 -6.05 6.92
CA VAL A 186 -26.19 -6.02 8.11
C VAL A 186 -26.51 -7.18 9.04
N HIS A 187 -25.48 -7.77 9.64
CA HIS A 187 -25.67 -8.87 10.60
C HIS A 187 -26.36 -8.37 11.88
N PRO A 188 -27.47 -8.99 12.34
CA PRO A 188 -28.27 -8.48 13.46
C PRO A 188 -27.47 -8.26 14.76
N LYS A 189 -26.54 -9.16 15.07
CA LYS A 189 -25.73 -9.11 16.31
C LYS A 189 -24.47 -8.27 16.17
N PHE A 190 -23.75 -8.40 15.06
CA PHE A 190 -22.41 -7.81 14.90
C PHE A 190 -22.39 -6.50 14.11
N ARG A 191 -23.53 -6.11 13.54
CA ARG A 191 -23.71 -4.88 12.75
C ARG A 191 -22.70 -4.72 11.61
N THR A 192 -22.24 -5.83 11.03
CA THR A 192 -21.28 -5.89 9.92
C THR A 192 -21.94 -6.32 8.62
N PRO A 193 -21.48 -5.89 7.44
CA PRO A 193 -22.08 -6.22 6.13
C PRO A 193 -21.73 -7.66 5.71
N TYR A 194 -22.32 -8.66 6.35
CA TYR A 194 -21.95 -10.07 6.21
C TYR A 194 -22.12 -10.62 4.79
N VAL A 195 -23.12 -10.14 4.03
CA VAL A 195 -23.34 -10.59 2.65
C VAL A 195 -22.21 -10.12 1.74
N ALA A 196 -21.77 -8.86 1.87
CA ALA A 196 -20.63 -8.33 1.13
C ALA A 196 -19.33 -9.09 1.50
N ILE A 197 -19.11 -9.35 2.78
CA ILE A 197 -17.96 -10.14 3.27
C ILE A 197 -17.95 -11.54 2.64
N LEU A 198 -19.09 -12.25 2.64
CA LEU A 198 -19.20 -13.59 2.07
C LEU A 198 -19.00 -13.60 0.54
N LEU A 199 -19.51 -12.59 -0.15
CA LEU A 199 -19.30 -12.43 -1.59
C LEU A 199 -17.80 -12.31 -1.92
N ILE A 200 -17.05 -11.47 -1.20
CA ILE A 200 -15.61 -11.30 -1.41
C ILE A 200 -14.87 -12.63 -1.18
N VAL A 201 -15.19 -13.35 -0.11
CA VAL A 201 -14.58 -14.67 0.16
C VAL A 201 -14.87 -15.65 -0.96
N SER A 202 -16.12 -15.73 -1.44
CA SER A 202 -16.48 -16.63 -2.54
C SER A 202 -15.75 -16.29 -3.83
N LEU A 203 -15.65 -15.02 -4.18
CA LEU A 203 -14.87 -14.55 -5.33
C LEU A 203 -13.38 -14.89 -5.20
N ALA A 204 -12.78 -14.64 -4.03
CA ALA A 204 -11.38 -14.98 -3.78
C ALA A 204 -11.08 -16.47 -3.96
N CYS A 205 -12.02 -17.36 -3.58
CA CYS A 205 -11.89 -18.80 -3.78
C CYS A 205 -12.00 -19.25 -5.24
N THR A 206 -12.58 -18.42 -6.13
CA THR A 206 -12.75 -18.74 -7.56
C THR A 206 -11.67 -18.17 -8.46
N ILE A 207 -10.80 -17.29 -7.93
CA ILE A 207 -9.72 -16.64 -8.70
C ILE A 207 -8.60 -17.64 -8.95
N ILE A 208 -8.36 -17.97 -10.23
CA ILE A 208 -7.29 -18.85 -10.71
C ILE A 208 -6.30 -18.00 -11.55
N PHE A 209 -5.82 -16.90 -10.98
CA PHE A 209 -4.81 -16.07 -11.64
C PHE A 209 -3.42 -16.37 -11.08
N THR A 210 -2.39 -16.17 -11.92
CA THR A 210 -1.00 -16.17 -11.47
C THR A 210 -0.70 -14.89 -10.67
N ASP A 211 0.33 -14.92 -9.81
CA ASP A 211 0.76 -13.76 -9.02
C ASP A 211 1.05 -12.54 -9.89
N GLU A 212 1.64 -12.75 -11.05
CA GLU A 212 1.94 -11.67 -12.01
C GLU A 212 0.67 -11.06 -12.60
N GLN A 213 -0.30 -11.87 -12.98
CA GLN A 213 -1.59 -11.38 -13.50
C GLN A 213 -2.38 -10.62 -12.44
N LEU A 214 -2.38 -11.11 -11.20
CA LEU A 214 -3.02 -10.42 -10.07
C LEU A 214 -2.35 -9.08 -9.80
N THR A 215 -1.03 -9.01 -9.77
CA THR A 215 -0.27 -7.79 -9.56
C THR A 215 -0.56 -6.75 -10.64
N LYS A 216 -0.58 -7.14 -11.91
CA LYS A 216 -0.94 -6.26 -13.03
C LYS A 216 -2.38 -5.75 -12.91
N LEU A 217 -3.32 -6.61 -12.56
CA LEU A 217 -4.74 -6.25 -12.41
C LEU A 217 -4.95 -5.27 -11.25
N VAL A 218 -4.30 -5.50 -10.10
CA VAL A 218 -4.39 -4.64 -8.92
C VAL A 218 -3.79 -3.27 -9.22
N ASN A 219 -2.61 -3.20 -9.81
CA ASN A 219 -1.97 -1.94 -10.17
C ASN A 219 -2.79 -1.14 -11.18
N PHE A 220 -3.29 -1.80 -12.23
CA PHE A 220 -4.17 -1.17 -13.22
C PHE A 220 -5.43 -0.59 -12.55
N GLY A 221 -6.08 -1.38 -11.70
CA GLY A 221 -7.28 -0.95 -10.97
C GLY A 221 -7.00 0.22 -10.03
N ALA A 222 -5.92 0.19 -9.26
CA ALA A 222 -5.56 1.23 -8.32
C ALA A 222 -5.23 2.55 -9.03
N ILE A 223 -4.35 2.53 -10.03
CA ILE A 223 -3.97 3.75 -10.78
C ILE A 223 -5.19 4.34 -11.50
N SER A 224 -6.02 3.50 -12.15
CA SER A 224 -7.25 3.96 -12.80
C SER A 224 -8.21 4.61 -11.81
N SER A 225 -8.39 4.01 -10.64
CA SER A 225 -9.27 4.53 -9.59
C SER A 225 -8.79 5.87 -9.06
N PHE A 226 -7.50 6.04 -8.81
CA PHE A 226 -6.93 7.31 -8.36
C PHE A 226 -7.01 8.40 -9.43
N MET A 227 -6.85 8.06 -10.71
CA MET A 227 -7.06 9.01 -11.82
C MET A 227 -8.52 9.46 -11.86
N MET A 228 -9.47 8.51 -11.78
CA MET A 228 -10.91 8.82 -11.76
C MET A 228 -11.29 9.67 -10.55
N LEU A 229 -10.69 9.40 -9.38
CA LEU A 229 -10.89 10.22 -8.17
C LEU A 229 -10.44 11.67 -8.39
N ASN A 230 -9.24 11.87 -8.94
CA ASN A 230 -8.75 13.21 -9.26
C ASN A 230 -9.68 13.96 -10.24
N LEU A 231 -10.14 13.28 -11.28
CA LEU A 231 -11.10 13.86 -12.24
C LEU A 231 -12.45 14.16 -11.58
N ALA A 232 -12.92 13.30 -10.68
CA ALA A 232 -14.15 13.51 -9.95
C ALA A 232 -14.06 14.73 -9.01
N VAL A 233 -12.92 14.95 -8.35
CA VAL A 233 -12.66 16.15 -7.53
C VAL A 233 -12.73 17.41 -8.40
N ILE A 234 -12.08 17.42 -9.56
CA ILE A 234 -12.14 18.56 -10.49
C ILE A 234 -13.59 18.80 -10.92
N TRP A 235 -14.28 17.75 -11.37
CA TRP A 235 -15.66 17.88 -11.83
C TRP A 235 -16.58 18.42 -10.73
N PHE A 236 -16.52 17.84 -9.54
CA PHE A 236 -17.45 18.21 -8.46
C PHE A 236 -17.19 19.61 -7.93
N PHE A 237 -15.97 19.92 -7.49
CA PHE A 237 -15.67 21.16 -6.81
C PHE A 237 -15.43 22.32 -7.77
N PHE A 238 -14.65 22.11 -8.84
CA PHE A 238 -14.28 23.19 -9.76
C PHE A 238 -15.36 23.47 -10.81
N VAL A 239 -16.02 22.43 -11.37
CA VAL A 239 -17.03 22.61 -12.43
C VAL A 239 -18.42 22.78 -11.84
N LYS A 240 -18.89 21.85 -10.98
CA LYS A 240 -20.26 21.84 -10.47
C LYS A 240 -20.47 22.87 -9.35
N GLU A 241 -19.63 22.90 -8.33
CA GLU A 241 -19.72 23.85 -7.21
C GLU A 241 -19.07 25.20 -7.50
N GLN A 242 -18.35 25.33 -8.62
CA GLN A 242 -17.68 26.57 -9.07
C GLN A 242 -16.76 27.20 -8.01
N ARG A 243 -16.12 26.39 -7.18
CA ARG A 243 -15.08 26.84 -6.23
C ARG A 243 -13.80 27.17 -6.99
N ARG A 244 -13.66 28.44 -7.39
CA ARG A 244 -12.59 28.91 -8.29
C ARG A 244 -11.74 30.02 -7.69
N SER A 245 -11.91 30.35 -6.42
CA SER A 245 -11.18 31.44 -5.77
C SER A 245 -9.87 31.00 -5.15
N GLY A 246 -8.78 31.75 -5.38
CA GLY A 246 -7.53 31.64 -4.66
C GLY A 246 -7.05 30.21 -4.39
N MET A 247 -7.09 29.78 -3.11
CA MET A 247 -6.66 28.46 -2.67
C MET A 247 -7.54 27.32 -3.22
N ASP A 248 -8.82 27.59 -3.52
CA ASP A 248 -9.71 26.58 -4.08
C ASP A 248 -9.26 26.14 -5.49
N LEU A 249 -8.73 27.08 -6.29
CA LEU A 249 -8.16 26.76 -7.60
C LEU A 249 -7.00 25.77 -7.45
N VAL A 250 -6.14 25.98 -6.47
CA VAL A 250 -4.98 25.10 -6.21
C VAL A 250 -5.47 23.73 -5.73
N ASN A 251 -6.38 23.70 -4.77
CA ASN A 251 -6.84 22.46 -4.15
C ASN A 251 -7.69 21.59 -5.09
N TYR A 252 -8.56 22.19 -5.89
CA TYR A 252 -9.56 21.47 -6.68
C TYR A 252 -9.27 21.39 -8.19
N LEU A 253 -8.24 22.09 -8.67
CA LEU A 253 -7.80 21.98 -10.06
C LEU A 253 -6.31 21.61 -10.15
N VAL A 254 -5.41 22.40 -9.56
CA VAL A 254 -3.96 22.23 -9.78
C VAL A 254 -3.45 20.91 -9.18
N TYR A 255 -3.75 20.62 -7.92
CA TYR A 255 -3.32 19.37 -7.28
C TYR A 255 -3.91 18.11 -7.94
N PRO A 256 -5.23 18.02 -8.20
CA PRO A 256 -5.77 16.84 -8.88
C PRO A 256 -5.26 16.69 -10.32
N LEU A 257 -5.04 17.79 -11.04
CA LEU A 257 -4.47 17.74 -12.39
C LEU A 257 -3.03 17.25 -12.37
N ALA A 258 -2.21 17.79 -11.47
CA ALA A 258 -0.83 17.35 -11.29
C ALA A 258 -0.78 15.85 -10.88
N GLY A 259 -1.65 15.44 -9.96
CA GLY A 259 -1.80 14.02 -9.58
C GLY A 259 -2.17 13.15 -10.75
N THR A 260 -3.11 13.56 -11.60
CA THR A 260 -3.49 12.82 -12.82
C THR A 260 -2.33 12.70 -13.79
N LEU A 261 -1.57 13.78 -14.02
CA LEU A 261 -0.40 13.77 -14.92
C LEU A 261 0.72 12.85 -14.40
N ILE A 262 0.98 12.87 -13.09
CA ILE A 262 1.93 11.96 -12.46
C ILE A 262 1.48 10.50 -12.62
N LEU A 263 0.19 10.22 -12.38
CA LEU A 263 -0.35 8.87 -12.54
C LEU A 263 -0.31 8.39 -14.01
N LEU A 264 -0.53 9.27 -14.98
CA LEU A 264 -0.36 8.97 -16.40
C LEU A 264 1.10 8.64 -16.74
N TYR A 265 2.03 9.39 -16.15
CA TYR A 265 3.46 9.10 -16.29
C TYR A 265 3.82 7.73 -15.68
N VAL A 266 3.33 7.42 -14.48
CA VAL A 266 3.51 6.09 -13.86
C VAL A 266 2.87 5.00 -14.73
N TRP A 267 1.68 5.26 -15.30
CA TRP A 267 1.02 4.32 -16.21
C TRP A 267 1.88 3.98 -17.43
N SER A 268 2.62 4.95 -17.99
CA SER A 268 3.53 4.68 -19.12
C SER A 268 4.63 3.67 -18.78
N GLY A 269 4.94 3.47 -17.51
CA GLY A 269 5.88 2.45 -17.05
C GLY A 269 5.35 1.00 -17.11
N PHE A 270 4.03 0.81 -17.27
CA PHE A 270 3.44 -0.53 -17.38
C PHE A 270 3.88 -1.29 -18.62
N ASP A 271 4.01 -0.60 -19.74
CA ASP A 271 4.39 -1.22 -21.03
C ASP A 271 5.79 -1.86 -20.97
N HIS A 272 6.66 -1.33 -20.11
CA HIS A 272 8.02 -1.83 -19.92
C HIS A 272 8.12 -3.03 -18.96
N LEU A 273 7.08 -3.30 -18.17
CA LEU A 273 7.00 -4.49 -17.31
C LEU A 273 6.50 -5.74 -18.04
N THR A 274 6.05 -5.59 -19.29
CA THR A 274 5.48 -6.66 -20.11
C THR A 274 6.45 -7.21 -21.16
N GLN A 275 7.63 -6.61 -21.30
CA GLN A 275 8.74 -7.06 -22.12
C GLN A 275 9.81 -7.79 -21.29
#